data_988404e9c8a842dc2f1440c0ce403de4
#
_entry.id   988404e9c8a842dc2f1440c0ce403de4
#
_cell.length_a   1.000
_cell.length_b   1.000
_cell.length_c   1.000
_cell.angle_alpha   90.00
_cell.angle_beta   90.00
_cell.angle_gamma   90.00
#
_symmetry.space_group_name_H-M   'P 1'
#
loop_
_entity.id
_entity.type
_entity.pdbx_description
1 polymer ?
#
loop_
_entity_poly.entity_id
_entity_poly.type
_entity_poly.pdbx_seq_one_letter_code
_entity_poly.pdbx_strand_id
1 'polypeptide(L)'
;MDWVPTLLAAAGSIPDPAYPTDGMNLLPILTQNASPVSRKLFWRYKANAQRAARDGDYKFLKIMDNTFLFNVVEDPLERANLKDRQKDVYRRLVREWYEWNGSMLPEIKESFTASFDGQQLADHFGARKSDQMPDIPV
;
A
#
# COMPACT_ATOMS: atom_id res chain seq x y z
N MET A 1 -10.19 -1.52 -6.58
CA MET A 1 -10.16 -0.56 -7.71
C MET A 1 -10.34 -1.24 -9.07
N ASP A 2 -9.71 -2.38 -9.35
CA ASP A 2 -9.70 -3.03 -10.69
C ASP A 2 -11.03 -3.64 -11.13
N TRP A 3 -11.91 -3.98 -10.20
CA TRP A 3 -13.20 -4.57 -10.54
C TRP A 3 -14.10 -3.63 -11.35
N VAL A 4 -14.07 -2.32 -11.09
CA VAL A 4 -14.93 -1.36 -11.81
C VAL A 4 -14.59 -1.35 -13.31
N PRO A 5 -13.34 -1.05 -13.75
CA PRO A 5 -13.04 -1.08 -15.19
C PRO A 5 -13.15 -2.47 -15.80
N THR A 6 -12.92 -3.55 -15.03
CA THR A 6 -13.04 -4.91 -15.52
C THR A 6 -14.51 -5.27 -15.80
N LEU A 7 -15.42 -4.95 -14.89
CA LEU A 7 -16.87 -5.20 -15.08
C LEU A 7 -17.47 -4.33 -16.17
N LEU A 8 -17.04 -3.06 -16.28
CA LEU A 8 -17.44 -2.20 -17.39
C LEU A 8 -17.01 -2.81 -18.74
N ALA A 9 -15.77 -3.25 -18.85
CA ALA A 9 -15.28 -3.92 -20.05
C ALA A 9 -16.03 -5.21 -20.36
N ALA A 10 -16.35 -6.03 -19.34
CA ALA A 10 -17.15 -7.25 -19.51
C ALA A 10 -18.57 -6.96 -19.97
N ALA A 11 -19.14 -5.82 -19.58
CA ALA A 11 -20.44 -5.34 -20.03
C ALA A 11 -20.42 -4.63 -21.39
N GLY A 12 -19.27 -4.56 -22.07
CA GLY A 12 -19.10 -3.84 -23.32
C GLY A 12 -19.15 -2.31 -23.19
N SER A 13 -18.94 -1.79 -21.98
CA SER A 13 -18.92 -0.36 -21.68
C SER A 13 -17.50 0.13 -21.42
N ILE A 14 -17.29 1.41 -21.58
CA ILE A 14 -16.02 2.08 -21.27
C ILE A 14 -16.21 3.08 -20.14
N PRO A 15 -15.20 3.29 -19.27
CA PRO A 15 -15.23 4.36 -18.27
C PRO A 15 -15.42 5.73 -18.93
N ASP A 16 -16.11 6.65 -18.26
CA ASP A 16 -16.20 8.04 -18.69
C ASP A 16 -14.78 8.67 -18.64
N PRO A 17 -14.28 9.20 -19.77
CA PRO A 17 -12.96 9.85 -19.79
C PRO A 17 -12.82 11.06 -18.86
N ALA A 18 -13.93 11.71 -18.49
CA ALA A 18 -13.94 12.82 -17.54
C ALA A 18 -13.71 12.34 -16.09
N TYR A 19 -13.93 11.05 -15.82
CA TYR A 19 -13.77 10.42 -14.50
C TYR A 19 -12.95 9.14 -14.63
N PRO A 20 -11.63 9.25 -14.89
CA PRO A 20 -10.77 8.09 -15.10
C PRO A 20 -10.73 7.22 -13.83
N THR A 21 -10.73 5.92 -14.02
CA THR A 21 -10.61 4.96 -12.91
C THR A 21 -9.15 4.78 -12.49
N ASP A 22 -8.88 4.65 -11.19
CA ASP A 22 -7.56 4.30 -10.67
C ASP A 22 -7.19 2.84 -10.93
N GLY A 23 -8.17 2.03 -11.27
CA GLY A 23 -8.02 0.60 -11.53
C GLY A 23 -7.70 0.30 -12.99
N MET A 24 -7.17 -0.88 -13.24
CA MET A 24 -6.95 -1.41 -14.59
C MET A 24 -7.97 -2.49 -14.95
N ASN A 25 -8.28 -2.60 -16.22
CA ASN A 25 -9.11 -3.68 -16.75
C ASN A 25 -8.33 -5.00 -16.74
N LEU A 26 -8.76 -5.95 -15.93
CA LEU A 26 -8.17 -7.28 -15.81
C LEU A 26 -8.82 -8.32 -16.76
N LEU A 27 -9.85 -7.95 -17.52
CA LEU A 27 -10.56 -8.90 -18.36
C LEU A 27 -9.67 -9.68 -19.32
N PRO A 28 -8.68 -9.06 -20.01
CA PRO A 28 -7.76 -9.80 -20.86
C PRO A 28 -6.91 -10.84 -20.10
N ILE A 29 -6.51 -10.54 -18.87
CA ILE A 29 -5.76 -11.46 -18.02
C ILE A 29 -6.63 -12.64 -17.60
N LEU A 30 -7.91 -12.37 -17.25
CA LEU A 30 -8.83 -13.37 -16.73
C LEU A 30 -9.39 -14.31 -17.83
N THR A 31 -9.55 -13.83 -19.06
CA THR A 31 -10.24 -14.56 -20.13
C THR A 31 -9.36 -14.96 -21.31
N GLN A 32 -8.23 -14.28 -21.53
CA GLN A 32 -7.38 -14.42 -22.73
C GLN A 32 -5.96 -14.89 -22.42
N ASN A 33 -5.66 -15.28 -21.18
CA ASN A 33 -4.32 -15.63 -20.71
C ASN A 33 -3.25 -14.55 -20.98
N ALA A 34 -3.65 -13.28 -21.01
CA ALA A 34 -2.70 -12.19 -21.10
C ALA A 34 -1.79 -12.15 -19.86
N SER A 35 -0.54 -11.80 -20.05
CA SER A 35 0.40 -11.71 -18.94
C SER A 35 -0.01 -10.61 -17.95
N PRO A 36 0.12 -10.84 -16.63
CA PRO A 36 -0.07 -9.81 -15.63
C PRO A 36 0.83 -8.60 -15.87
N VAL A 37 0.28 -7.41 -15.73
CA VAL A 37 1.03 -6.15 -15.81
C VAL A 37 1.57 -5.80 -14.45
N SER A 38 2.90 -5.65 -14.36
CA SER A 38 3.53 -5.14 -13.14
C SER A 38 3.16 -3.68 -12.93
N ARG A 39 2.76 -3.34 -11.72
CA ARG A 39 2.46 -1.96 -11.34
C ARG A 39 2.76 -1.71 -9.88
N LYS A 40 2.99 -0.44 -9.55
CA LYS A 40 3.10 -0.02 -8.16
C LYS A 40 1.72 0.22 -7.58
N LEU A 41 1.53 -0.17 -6.33
CA LEU A 41 0.30 0.03 -5.58
C LEU A 41 0.62 0.78 -4.30
N PHE A 42 -0.25 1.75 -3.95
CA PHE A 42 -0.07 2.59 -2.78
C PHE A 42 -1.36 2.59 -1.96
N TRP A 43 -1.20 2.64 -0.65
CA TRP A 43 -2.31 2.72 0.28
C TRP A 43 -2.01 3.68 1.42
N ARG A 44 -3.04 4.34 1.86
CA ARG A 44 -3.10 5.02 3.15
C ARG A 44 -4.40 4.65 3.85
N TYR A 45 -4.31 4.38 5.13
CA TYR A 45 -5.46 4.01 5.93
C TYR A 45 -5.40 4.72 7.28
N LYS A 46 -6.55 5.23 7.74
CA LYS A 46 -6.65 6.05 8.94
C LYS A 46 -6.34 5.31 10.24
N ALA A 47 -6.69 4.01 10.34
CA ALA A 47 -6.42 3.26 11.55
C ALA A 47 -4.91 3.11 11.75
N ASN A 48 -4.41 3.57 12.89
CA ASN A 48 -3.00 3.57 13.27
C ASN A 48 -2.08 4.23 12.21
N ALA A 49 -2.61 5.19 11.48
CA ALA A 49 -1.89 5.93 10.42
C ALA A 49 -1.11 5.00 9.49
N GLN A 50 -1.76 3.95 8.99
CA GLN A 50 -1.10 2.96 8.14
C GLN A 50 -0.77 3.51 6.76
N ARG A 51 0.41 3.16 6.28
CA ARG A 51 0.96 3.51 4.96
C ARG A 51 1.53 2.26 4.34
N ALA A 52 1.28 2.04 3.06
CA ALA A 52 1.93 0.95 2.34
C ALA A 52 2.22 1.33 0.89
N ALA A 53 3.30 0.77 0.36
CA ALA A 53 3.61 0.74 -1.05
C ALA A 53 4.07 -0.66 -1.44
N ARG A 54 3.62 -1.13 -2.59
CA ARG A 54 4.07 -2.40 -3.17
C ARG A 54 4.59 -2.18 -4.58
N ASP A 55 5.76 -2.76 -4.86
CA ASP A 55 6.35 -2.82 -6.18
C ASP A 55 6.97 -4.20 -6.40
N GLY A 56 6.37 -4.99 -7.28
CA GLY A 56 6.74 -6.39 -7.46
C GLY A 56 6.61 -7.20 -6.17
N ASP A 57 7.73 -7.77 -5.76
CA ASP A 57 7.81 -8.67 -4.59
C ASP A 57 7.93 -7.91 -3.27
N TYR A 58 8.32 -6.63 -3.32
CA TYR A 58 8.57 -5.84 -2.12
C TYR A 58 7.38 -5.01 -1.69
N LYS A 59 7.14 -5.00 -0.38
CA LYS A 59 6.12 -4.19 0.28
C LYS A 59 6.75 -3.36 1.39
N PHE A 60 6.68 -2.04 1.25
CA PHE A 60 6.86 -1.10 2.34
C PHE A 60 5.59 -1.04 3.17
N LEU A 61 5.73 -1.03 4.49
CA LEU A 61 4.62 -0.86 5.42
C LEU A 61 5.06 0.09 6.54
N LYS A 62 4.19 1.04 6.90
CA LYS A 62 4.31 1.87 8.10
C LYS A 62 3.03 1.74 8.90
N ILE A 63 3.17 1.51 10.21
CA ILE A 63 2.07 1.50 11.17
C ILE A 63 2.55 2.29 12.38
N MET A 64 1.88 3.42 12.68
CA MET A 64 2.38 4.40 13.66
C MET A 64 3.85 4.76 13.36
N ASP A 65 4.75 4.61 14.34
CA ASP A 65 6.18 4.91 14.22
C ASP A 65 7.00 3.72 13.69
N ASN A 66 6.37 2.56 13.51
CA ASN A 66 7.07 1.35 13.05
C ASN A 66 7.06 1.27 11.53
N THR A 67 8.22 0.96 10.95
CA THR A 67 8.38 0.81 9.51
C THR A 67 9.00 -0.52 9.15
N PHE A 68 8.55 -1.09 8.06
CA PHE A 68 8.90 -2.44 7.64
C PHE A 68 9.13 -2.46 6.13
N LEU A 69 9.96 -3.41 5.69
CA LEU A 69 10.08 -3.84 4.30
C LEU A 69 10.01 -5.35 4.28
N PHE A 70 9.11 -5.89 3.48
CA PHE A 70 8.95 -7.35 3.30
C PHE A 70 9.13 -7.74 1.85
N ASN A 71 9.66 -8.95 1.61
CA ASN A 71 9.48 -9.65 0.35
C ASN A 71 8.26 -10.56 0.50
N VAL A 72 7.11 -10.13 0.00
CA VAL A 72 5.82 -10.82 0.22
C VAL A 72 5.65 -12.10 -0.61
N VAL A 73 6.60 -12.41 -1.48
CA VAL A 73 6.65 -13.67 -2.23
C VAL A 73 7.42 -14.72 -1.45
N GLU A 74 8.59 -14.36 -0.91
CA GLU A 74 9.43 -15.28 -0.09
C GLU A 74 8.93 -15.41 1.34
N ASP A 75 8.33 -14.33 1.88
CA ASP A 75 7.79 -14.22 3.24
C ASP A 75 6.34 -13.74 3.21
N PRO A 76 5.37 -14.59 2.81
CA PRO A 76 3.95 -14.18 2.74
C PRO A 76 3.31 -13.89 4.10
N LEU A 77 3.97 -14.27 5.20
CA LEU A 77 3.52 -13.98 6.56
C LEU A 77 4.12 -12.68 7.14
N GLU A 78 4.96 -11.99 6.36
CA GLU A 78 5.53 -10.70 6.73
C GLU A 78 6.27 -10.72 8.09
N ARG A 79 7.13 -11.73 8.30
CA ARG A 79 7.85 -11.95 9.54
C ARG A 79 9.27 -11.42 9.56
N ALA A 80 9.88 -11.22 8.38
CA ALA A 80 11.27 -10.79 8.24
C ALA A 80 11.34 -9.36 7.74
N ASN A 81 11.57 -8.40 8.63
CA ASN A 81 11.76 -7.01 8.25
C ASN A 81 13.14 -6.81 7.57
N LEU A 82 13.12 -6.52 6.28
CA LEU A 82 14.30 -6.36 5.42
C LEU A 82 14.80 -4.92 5.32
N LYS A 83 14.19 -3.93 5.99
CA LYS A 83 14.50 -2.51 5.79
C LYS A 83 15.98 -2.16 5.98
N ASP A 84 16.68 -2.85 6.90
CA ASP A 84 18.09 -2.62 7.18
C ASP A 84 19.03 -3.41 6.25
N ARG A 85 18.55 -4.52 5.68
CA ARG A 85 19.29 -5.33 4.70
C ARG A 85 19.11 -4.83 3.28
N GLN A 86 17.94 -4.30 2.93
CA GLN A 86 17.56 -3.81 1.61
C GLN A 86 17.27 -2.31 1.65
N LYS A 87 18.23 -1.54 2.15
CA LYS A 87 18.08 -0.09 2.42
C LYS A 87 17.66 0.71 1.18
N ASP A 88 18.18 0.36 0.02
CA ASP A 88 17.90 1.10 -1.21
C ASP A 88 16.48 0.87 -1.71
N VAL A 89 16.00 -0.38 -1.63
CA VAL A 89 14.60 -0.73 -1.95
C VAL A 89 13.66 -0.03 -0.97
N TYR A 90 13.98 -0.08 0.32
CA TYR A 90 13.19 0.58 1.36
C TYR A 90 13.08 2.10 1.11
N ARG A 91 14.22 2.79 0.93
CA ARG A 91 14.25 4.24 0.70
C ARG A 91 13.49 4.63 -0.57
N ARG A 92 13.63 3.83 -1.63
CA ARG A 92 12.92 4.05 -2.89
C ARG A 92 11.41 3.97 -2.68
N LEU A 93 10.89 2.91 -2.07
CA LEU A 93 9.45 2.73 -1.85
C LEU A 93 8.87 3.79 -0.91
N VAL A 94 9.61 4.19 0.12
CA VAL A 94 9.23 5.30 1.01
C VAL A 94 9.09 6.60 0.22
N ARG A 95 10.10 6.98 -0.57
CA ARG A 95 10.06 8.19 -1.40
C ARG A 95 8.88 8.16 -2.36
N GLU A 96 8.70 7.07 -3.09
CA GLU A 96 7.61 6.91 -4.05
C GLU A 96 6.23 6.98 -3.39
N TRP A 97 6.11 6.46 -2.16
CA TRP A 97 4.89 6.62 -1.39
C TRP A 97 4.59 8.08 -1.06
N TYR A 98 5.61 8.85 -0.62
CA TYR A 98 5.42 10.28 -0.32
C TYR A 98 5.11 11.10 -1.57
N GLU A 99 5.74 10.81 -2.70
CA GLU A 99 5.45 11.44 -4.00
C GLU A 99 3.98 11.21 -4.39
N TRP A 100 3.52 9.96 -4.32
CA TRP A 100 2.11 9.61 -4.57
C TRP A 100 1.17 10.31 -3.57
N ASN A 101 1.48 10.27 -2.27
CA ASN A 101 0.63 10.89 -1.25
C ASN A 101 0.51 12.40 -1.42
N GLY A 102 1.54 13.06 -1.94
CA GLY A 102 1.52 14.50 -2.26
C GLY A 102 0.51 14.89 -3.34
N SER A 103 0.08 13.94 -4.18
CA SER A 103 -0.97 14.14 -5.20
C SER A 103 -2.38 13.85 -4.68
N MET A 104 -2.52 13.33 -3.46
CA MET A 104 -3.80 12.97 -2.86
C MET A 104 -4.38 14.14 -2.05
N LEU A 105 -5.68 14.06 -1.76
CA LEU A 105 -6.32 14.97 -0.82
C LEU A 105 -5.63 14.94 0.55
N PRO A 106 -5.53 16.08 1.26
CA PRO A 106 -4.94 16.14 2.59
C PRO A 106 -5.60 15.13 3.56
N GLU A 107 -4.80 14.57 4.44
CA GLU A 107 -5.32 13.73 5.52
C GLU A 107 -5.91 14.59 6.64
N ILE A 108 -7.03 14.15 7.18
CA ILE A 108 -7.71 14.80 8.31
C ILE A 108 -7.29 14.05 9.57
N LYS A 109 -6.44 14.67 10.41
CA LYS A 109 -5.89 14.05 11.63
C LYS A 109 -6.96 13.55 12.60
N GLU A 110 -8.05 14.28 12.73
CA GLU A 110 -9.18 13.95 13.59
C GLU A 110 -9.89 12.66 13.18
N SER A 111 -9.69 12.23 11.95
CA SER A 111 -10.26 10.96 11.46
C SER A 111 -9.43 9.73 11.82
N PHE A 112 -8.21 9.91 12.33
CA PHE A 112 -7.34 8.79 12.68
C PHE A 112 -7.85 8.05 13.92
N THR A 113 -7.65 6.74 13.91
CA THR A 113 -7.99 5.86 15.04
C THR A 113 -6.78 5.02 15.43
N ALA A 114 -6.57 4.84 16.73
CA ALA A 114 -5.60 3.89 17.27
C ALA A 114 -6.38 2.74 17.91
N SER A 115 -6.29 1.54 17.35
CA SER A 115 -7.12 0.41 17.76
C SER A 115 -6.35 -0.85 18.14
N PHE A 116 -5.02 -0.86 18.00
CA PHE A 116 -4.18 -2.00 18.39
C PHE A 116 -2.78 -1.56 18.83
N ASP A 117 -2.10 -2.42 19.55
CA ASP A 117 -0.76 -2.17 20.08
C ASP A 117 0.36 -2.81 19.23
N GLY A 118 1.63 -2.64 19.66
CA GLY A 118 2.78 -3.16 18.95
C GLY A 118 2.80 -4.68 18.78
N GLN A 119 2.11 -5.43 19.63
CA GLN A 119 2.06 -6.90 19.54
C GLN A 119 1.22 -7.40 18.38
N GLN A 120 0.34 -6.56 17.85
CA GLN A 120 -0.54 -6.87 16.73
C GLN A 120 0.03 -6.43 15.37
N LEU A 121 1.24 -5.87 15.37
CA LEU A 121 1.92 -5.47 14.15
C LEU A 121 2.56 -6.66 13.43
N ALA A 122 2.71 -6.54 12.11
CA ALA A 122 3.60 -7.39 11.35
C ALA A 122 5.01 -7.34 11.96
N ASP A 123 5.75 -8.46 11.95
CA ASP A 123 7.08 -8.53 12.57
C ASP A 123 7.14 -7.79 13.92
N HIS A 124 6.25 -8.17 14.83
CA HIS A 124 6.08 -7.49 16.13
C HIS A 124 7.32 -7.60 17.05
N PHE A 125 8.29 -8.46 16.75
CA PHE A 125 9.54 -8.55 17.47
C PHE A 125 10.36 -7.27 17.28
N GLY A 126 10.57 -6.53 18.37
CA GLY A 126 11.24 -5.25 18.34
C GLY A 126 10.39 -4.07 17.89
N ALA A 127 9.12 -4.28 17.54
CA ALA A 127 8.19 -3.18 17.28
C ALA A 127 7.93 -2.41 18.58
N ARG A 128 7.99 -1.06 18.49
CA ARG A 128 7.73 -0.21 19.63
C ARG A 128 6.22 -0.12 19.87
N LYS A 129 5.84 -0.22 21.12
CA LYS A 129 4.50 0.19 21.54
C LYS A 129 4.43 1.71 21.43
N SER A 130 3.55 2.22 20.60
CA SER A 130 3.28 3.66 20.51
C SER A 130 1.87 3.94 20.99
N ASP A 131 1.75 4.73 22.04
CA ASP A 131 0.48 5.21 22.58
C ASP A 131 0.10 6.58 21.96
N GLN A 132 0.96 7.14 21.11
CA GLN A 132 0.76 8.43 20.47
C GLN A 132 0.37 8.26 19.01
N MET A 133 -0.54 9.09 18.56
CA MET A 133 -0.79 9.25 17.13
C MET A 133 0.49 9.74 16.47
N PRO A 134 0.94 9.08 15.40
CA PRO A 134 2.15 9.50 14.71
C PRO A 134 1.98 10.90 14.13
N ASP A 135 3.03 11.71 14.22
CA ASP A 135 3.09 12.95 13.46
C ASP A 135 3.04 12.62 11.97
N ILE A 136 2.06 13.17 11.30
CA ILE A 136 1.95 13.09 9.85
C ILE A 136 2.84 14.20 9.31
N PRO A 137 3.92 13.90 8.59
CA PRO A 137 4.67 14.94 7.92
C PRO A 137 3.73 15.66 6.95
N VAL A 138 3.68 16.97 7.06
CA VAL A 138 2.92 17.87 6.17
C VAL A 138 3.63 17.96 4.84
#